data_7555a600462cc886e6f1cbd457d3708c
#
_entry.id   7555a600462cc886e6f1cbd457d3708c
#
_cell.length_a   1.000
_cell.length_b   1.000
_cell.length_c   1.000
_cell.angle_alpha   90.00
_cell.angle_beta   90.00
_cell.angle_gamma   90.00
#
_symmetry.space_group_name_H-M   'P 1'
#
loop_
_entity.id
_entity.type
_entity.pdbx_description
1 polymer ?
#
loop_
_entity_poly.entity_id
_entity_poly.type
_entity_poly.pdbx_seq_one_letter_code
_entity_poly.pdbx_strand_id
1 'polypeptide(L)'
;GDVYKRQDYHKVNKSPSVFDIQKLKWMNGEYIKAMDNEKFYEKAMPYIKKVITKDLDLEKILDMVKTRIETFPELMDMVDFFEELPEYDVAMYTHKKMKTNSENSLEVLTELLPILEATDDYSVDGLHDTVFEYIGKKGCKNGQALWPLRTAVSGKQMTPAGAFEIMEVIGKEESLE
;
A
#
# COMPACT_ATOMS: atom_id res chain seq x y z
N GLY A 1 15.82 -12.21 49.19
CA GLY A 1 16.72 -12.80 48.32
C GLY A 1 16.12 -13.43 47.07
N ASP A 2 16.49 -14.66 46.80
CA ASP A 2 16.08 -15.37 45.61
C ASP A 2 14.59 -15.63 45.53
N VAL A 3 13.94 -15.87 46.66
CA VAL A 3 12.50 -16.10 46.73
C VAL A 3 11.75 -14.82 46.35
N TYR A 4 12.20 -13.69 46.80
CA TYR A 4 11.64 -12.39 46.46
C TYR A 4 11.78 -12.10 44.96
N LYS A 5 12.94 -12.31 44.39
CA LYS A 5 13.19 -12.13 42.96
C LYS A 5 12.31 -13.06 42.11
N ARG A 6 12.12 -14.30 42.53
CA ARG A 6 11.24 -15.25 41.84
C ARG A 6 9.79 -14.83 41.86
N GLN A 7 9.34 -14.28 42.97
CA GLN A 7 7.97 -13.77 43.08
C GLN A 7 7.72 -12.59 42.16
N ASP A 8 8.64 -11.64 42.08
CA ASP A 8 8.53 -10.50 41.19
C ASP A 8 8.54 -10.94 39.73
N TYR A 9 9.44 -11.82 39.38
CA TYR A 9 9.54 -12.39 38.03
C TYR A 9 8.24 -13.12 37.65
N HIS A 10 7.70 -13.88 38.56
CA HIS A 10 6.47 -14.62 38.33
C HIS A 10 5.24 -13.70 38.17
N LYS A 11 5.18 -12.62 38.92
CA LYS A 11 4.13 -11.59 38.78
C LYS A 11 4.21 -10.87 37.44
N VAL A 12 5.40 -10.52 37.00
CA VAL A 12 5.62 -9.84 35.72
C VAL A 12 5.17 -10.74 34.55
N ASN A 13 5.37 -12.05 34.62
CA ASN A 13 5.05 -12.96 33.53
C ASN A 13 3.58 -13.38 33.47
N LYS A 14 2.80 -13.20 34.51
CA LYS A 14 1.44 -13.74 34.57
C LYS A 14 0.35 -12.91 33.92
N SER A 15 0.50 -11.62 33.90
CA SER A 15 -0.61 -10.73 33.53
C SER A 15 -0.49 -10.06 32.17
N PRO A 16 0.69 -9.63 31.71
CA PRO A 16 0.81 -8.81 30.49
C PRO A 16 1.32 -9.55 29.27
N SER A 17 1.24 -10.88 29.21
CA SER A 17 1.84 -11.64 28.10
C SER A 17 1.31 -11.23 26.71
N VAL A 18 -0.01 -11.04 26.56
CA VAL A 18 -0.62 -10.59 25.29
C VAL A 18 -0.25 -9.14 24.99
N PHE A 19 -0.23 -8.31 26.01
CA PHE A 19 0.18 -6.92 25.94
C PHE A 19 1.65 -6.80 25.51
N ASP A 20 2.51 -7.65 26.06
CA ASP A 20 3.94 -7.67 25.73
C ASP A 20 4.20 -8.06 24.28
N ILE A 21 3.42 -8.98 23.70
CA ILE A 21 3.53 -9.37 22.30
C ILE A 21 3.22 -8.20 21.38
N GLN A 22 2.17 -7.45 21.65
CA GLN A 22 1.82 -6.26 20.88
C GLN A 22 2.89 -5.18 20.98
N LYS A 23 3.41 -4.97 22.17
CA LYS A 23 4.50 -4.04 22.42
C LYS A 23 5.77 -4.44 21.68
N LEU A 24 6.11 -5.73 21.69
CA LEU A 24 7.27 -6.26 20.94
C LEU A 24 7.09 -6.07 19.44
N LYS A 25 5.91 -6.30 18.91
CA LYS A 25 5.62 -6.02 17.49
C LYS A 25 5.79 -4.56 17.15
N TRP A 26 5.24 -3.67 17.96
CA TRP A 26 5.40 -2.24 17.78
C TRP A 26 6.87 -1.82 17.81
N MET A 27 7.62 -2.30 18.80
CA MET A 27 9.06 -2.03 18.91
C MET A 27 9.83 -2.54 17.70
N ASN A 28 9.47 -3.72 17.19
CA ASN A 28 10.07 -4.28 15.98
C ASN A 28 9.76 -3.41 14.76
N GLY A 29 8.54 -2.89 14.66
CA GLY A 29 8.16 -1.94 13.62
C GLY A 29 8.99 -0.66 13.66
N GLU A 30 9.22 -0.12 14.85
CA GLU A 30 10.09 1.05 15.02
C GLU A 30 11.55 0.75 14.64
N TYR A 31 12.02 -0.45 14.97
CA TYR A 31 13.36 -0.92 14.56
C TYR A 31 13.48 -1.00 13.03
N ILE A 32 12.47 -1.52 12.37
CA ILE A 32 12.45 -1.61 10.90
C ILE A 32 12.46 -0.20 10.28
N LYS A 33 11.68 0.73 10.80
CA LYS A 33 11.66 2.12 10.32
C LYS A 33 13.02 2.79 10.44
N ALA A 34 13.74 2.52 11.53
CA ALA A 34 15.05 3.12 11.82
C ALA A 34 16.20 2.44 11.05
N MET A 35 15.97 1.26 10.48
CA MET A 35 16.96 0.50 9.73
C MET A 35 17.38 1.27 8.48
N ASP A 36 18.67 1.26 8.13
CA ASP A 36 19.07 1.85 6.86
C ASP A 36 18.47 1.07 5.68
N ASN A 37 18.33 1.73 4.53
CA ASN A 37 17.62 1.16 3.39
C ASN A 37 18.29 -0.10 2.84
N GLU A 38 19.61 -0.14 2.76
CA GLU A 38 20.33 -1.32 2.23
C GLU A 38 20.08 -2.56 3.09
N LYS A 39 20.16 -2.40 4.40
CA LYS A 39 19.90 -3.48 5.35
C LYS A 39 18.42 -3.91 5.28
N PHE A 40 17.52 -2.96 5.17
CA PHE A 40 16.10 -3.24 5.02
C PHE A 40 15.84 -4.06 3.75
N TYR A 41 16.39 -3.64 2.60
CA TYR A 41 16.23 -4.36 1.34
C TYR A 41 16.77 -5.78 1.43
N GLU A 42 17.95 -5.96 2.01
CA GLU A 42 18.55 -7.28 2.19
C GLU A 42 17.62 -8.21 2.97
N LYS A 43 17.05 -7.74 4.06
CA LYS A 43 16.17 -8.54 4.92
C LYS A 43 14.78 -8.76 4.32
N ALA A 44 14.26 -7.79 3.60
CA ALA A 44 12.91 -7.84 3.02
C ALA A 44 12.86 -8.58 1.69
N MET A 45 13.95 -8.59 0.92
CA MET A 45 13.99 -9.16 -0.42
C MET A 45 13.54 -10.63 -0.50
N PRO A 46 13.94 -11.52 0.41
CA PRO A 46 13.45 -12.90 0.37
C PRO A 46 11.93 -13.02 0.48
N TYR A 47 11.29 -12.11 1.18
CA TYR A 47 9.84 -12.13 1.35
C TYR A 47 9.11 -11.60 0.11
N ILE A 48 9.55 -10.47 -0.44
CA ILE A 48 8.90 -9.90 -1.63
C ILE A 48 9.06 -10.79 -2.85
N LYS A 49 10.18 -11.46 -3.00
CA LYS A 49 10.42 -12.38 -4.13
C LYS A 49 9.54 -13.63 -4.08
N LYS A 50 8.93 -13.95 -2.95
CA LYS A 50 7.96 -15.04 -2.84
C LYS A 50 6.62 -14.69 -3.50
N VAL A 51 6.27 -13.43 -3.56
CA VAL A 51 4.96 -12.97 -4.07
C VAL A 51 5.05 -12.18 -5.37
N ILE A 52 6.21 -11.61 -5.70
CA ILE A 52 6.42 -10.88 -6.95
C ILE A 52 7.54 -11.54 -7.73
N THR A 53 7.18 -12.09 -8.91
CA THR A 53 8.11 -12.71 -9.85
C THR A 53 8.35 -11.84 -11.08
N LYS A 54 7.49 -10.85 -11.32
CA LYS A 54 7.62 -9.89 -12.42
C LYS A 54 8.87 -9.02 -12.26
N ASP A 55 9.36 -8.53 -13.38
CA ASP A 55 10.49 -7.59 -13.43
C ASP A 55 10.00 -6.18 -13.08
N LEU A 56 9.89 -5.92 -11.80
CA LEU A 56 9.49 -4.63 -11.26
C LEU A 56 10.59 -4.08 -10.36
N ASP A 57 10.55 -2.77 -10.09
CA ASP A 57 11.46 -2.14 -9.14
C ASP A 57 11.06 -2.52 -7.71
N LEU A 58 11.58 -3.65 -7.24
CA LEU A 58 11.24 -4.19 -5.92
C LEU A 58 11.68 -3.27 -4.78
N GLU A 59 12.77 -2.54 -4.94
CA GLU A 59 13.23 -1.59 -3.92
C GLU A 59 12.23 -0.45 -3.74
N LYS A 60 11.66 0.05 -4.85
CA LYS A 60 10.61 1.06 -4.80
C LYS A 60 9.37 0.55 -4.06
N ILE A 61 8.96 -0.69 -4.32
CA ILE A 61 7.83 -1.30 -3.63
C ILE A 61 8.16 -1.47 -2.14
N LEU A 62 9.36 -1.90 -1.81
CA LEU A 62 9.81 -2.04 -0.42
C LEU A 62 9.82 -0.71 0.32
N ASP A 63 10.18 0.39 -0.34
CA ASP A 63 10.12 1.73 0.26
C ASP A 63 8.69 2.08 0.71
N MET A 64 7.69 1.63 -0.04
CA MET A 64 6.28 1.89 0.30
C MET A 64 5.85 1.21 1.60
N VAL A 65 6.41 0.05 1.92
CA VAL A 65 5.98 -0.75 3.07
C VAL A 65 6.84 -0.57 4.32
N LYS A 66 8.03 -0.01 4.20
CA LYS A 66 8.99 0.08 5.30
C LYS A 66 8.41 0.70 6.58
N THR A 67 7.58 1.73 6.44
CA THR A 67 6.97 2.43 7.57
C THR A 67 5.62 1.85 8.00
N ARG A 68 5.16 0.78 7.34
CA ARG A 68 3.81 0.24 7.51
C ARG A 68 3.79 -1.17 8.09
N ILE A 69 4.93 -1.83 8.21
CA ILE A 69 5.06 -3.19 8.72
C ILE A 69 5.69 -3.23 10.10
N GLU A 70 5.29 -4.19 10.89
CA GLU A 70 5.90 -4.51 12.17
C GLU A 70 6.74 -5.79 12.09
N THR A 71 6.45 -6.65 11.10
CA THR A 71 7.24 -7.84 10.79
C THR A 71 7.41 -7.97 9.28
N PHE A 72 8.49 -8.61 8.84
CA PHE A 72 8.74 -8.77 7.41
C PHE A 72 7.68 -9.59 6.66
N PRO A 73 7.16 -10.70 7.21
CA PRO A 73 6.12 -11.45 6.51
C PRO A 73 4.87 -10.65 6.16
N GLU A 74 4.54 -9.62 6.93
CA GLU A 74 3.37 -8.77 6.69
C GLU A 74 3.42 -8.09 5.32
N LEU A 75 4.61 -7.81 4.78
CA LEU A 75 4.74 -7.15 3.48
C LEU A 75 4.12 -7.97 2.34
N MET A 76 4.13 -9.30 2.44
CA MET A 76 3.67 -10.16 1.36
C MET A 76 2.21 -9.92 0.99
N ASP A 77 1.34 -9.78 1.97
CA ASP A 77 -0.09 -9.51 1.73
C ASP A 77 -0.34 -8.06 1.27
N MET A 78 0.58 -7.16 1.60
CA MET A 78 0.45 -5.75 1.21
C MET A 78 0.82 -5.48 -0.24
N VAL A 79 1.65 -6.35 -0.85
CA VAL A 79 2.21 -6.10 -2.18
C VAL A 79 1.87 -7.16 -3.22
N ASP A 80 1.11 -8.18 -2.87
CA ASP A 80 0.74 -9.28 -3.76
C ASP A 80 0.01 -8.82 -5.02
N PHE A 81 -0.72 -7.72 -4.96
CA PHE A 81 -1.44 -7.15 -6.09
C PHE A 81 -0.54 -6.66 -7.23
N PHE A 82 0.74 -6.41 -6.95
CA PHE A 82 1.70 -6.06 -8.00
C PHE A 82 1.99 -7.25 -8.94
N GLU A 83 1.88 -8.48 -8.44
CA GLU A 83 2.03 -9.67 -9.26
C GLU A 83 0.80 -9.93 -10.09
N GLU A 84 -0.36 -9.91 -9.48
CA GLU A 84 -1.63 -10.17 -10.12
C GLU A 84 -2.74 -9.36 -9.44
N LEU A 85 -3.55 -8.68 -10.24
CA LEU A 85 -4.68 -7.93 -9.72
C LEU A 85 -5.67 -8.93 -9.09
N PRO A 86 -6.00 -8.79 -7.80
CA PRO A 86 -6.95 -9.70 -7.16
C PRO A 86 -8.36 -9.48 -7.69
N GLU A 87 -9.19 -10.50 -7.61
CA GLU A 87 -10.63 -10.33 -7.80
C GLU A 87 -11.17 -9.47 -6.66
N TYR A 88 -12.03 -8.53 -6.99
CA TYR A 88 -12.61 -7.63 -6.00
C TYR A 88 -14.07 -7.31 -6.33
N ASP A 89 -14.84 -6.98 -5.31
CA ASP A 89 -16.24 -6.61 -5.46
C ASP A 89 -16.35 -5.16 -5.95
N VAL A 90 -17.28 -4.90 -6.86
CA VAL A 90 -17.60 -3.54 -7.34
C VAL A 90 -17.98 -2.62 -6.18
N ALA A 91 -18.51 -3.15 -5.08
CA ALA A 91 -18.79 -2.40 -3.87
C ALA A 91 -17.57 -1.67 -3.29
N MET A 92 -16.35 -2.12 -3.63
CA MET A 92 -15.11 -1.47 -3.20
C MET A 92 -14.97 -0.04 -3.74
N TYR A 93 -15.62 0.27 -4.85
CA TYR A 93 -15.65 1.63 -5.40
C TYR A 93 -16.46 2.60 -4.54
N THR A 94 -17.37 2.09 -3.70
CA THR A 94 -18.19 2.92 -2.83
C THR A 94 -17.44 3.30 -1.57
N HIS A 95 -17.23 4.60 -1.37
CA HIS A 95 -16.59 5.13 -0.16
C HIS A 95 -17.32 6.40 0.30
N LYS A 96 -17.86 6.35 1.50
CA LYS A 96 -18.69 7.43 2.02
C LYS A 96 -17.95 8.76 2.14
N LYS A 97 -16.75 8.75 2.69
CA LYS A 97 -15.94 9.96 2.87
C LYS A 97 -15.47 10.56 1.56
N MET A 98 -15.14 9.71 0.59
CA MET A 98 -14.67 10.14 -0.74
C MET A 98 -15.85 10.53 -1.65
N LYS A 99 -17.08 10.23 -1.23
CA LYS A 99 -18.32 10.48 -1.98
C LYS A 99 -18.32 9.76 -3.33
N THR A 100 -17.83 8.52 -3.33
CA THR A 100 -17.80 7.66 -4.51
C THR A 100 -18.82 6.55 -4.41
N ASN A 101 -19.26 6.09 -5.58
CA ASN A 101 -20.08 4.91 -5.78
C ASN A 101 -19.69 4.26 -7.13
N SER A 102 -20.30 3.15 -7.49
CA SER A 102 -19.96 2.46 -8.74
C SER A 102 -20.28 3.30 -9.98
N GLU A 103 -21.33 4.10 -9.97
CA GLU A 103 -21.72 4.95 -11.10
C GLU A 103 -20.74 6.07 -11.36
N ASN A 104 -20.46 6.91 -10.34
CA ASN A 104 -19.54 8.03 -10.54
C ASN A 104 -18.09 7.58 -10.70
N SER A 105 -17.72 6.42 -10.15
CA SER A 105 -16.42 5.82 -10.37
C SER A 105 -16.25 5.34 -11.80
N LEU A 106 -17.26 4.69 -12.37
CA LEU A 106 -17.25 4.28 -13.77
C LEU A 106 -17.14 5.47 -14.71
N GLU A 107 -17.87 6.54 -14.43
CA GLU A 107 -17.81 7.79 -15.22
C GLU A 107 -16.38 8.35 -15.21
N VAL A 108 -15.79 8.49 -14.03
CA VAL A 108 -14.40 9.00 -13.87
C VAL A 108 -13.40 8.12 -14.62
N LEU A 109 -13.45 6.80 -14.45
CA LEU A 109 -12.53 5.90 -15.10
C LEU A 109 -12.71 5.89 -16.61
N THR A 110 -13.95 5.99 -17.10
CA THR A 110 -14.24 6.09 -18.54
C THR A 110 -13.66 7.36 -19.14
N GLU A 111 -13.76 8.48 -18.43
CA GLU A 111 -13.20 9.76 -18.89
C GLU A 111 -11.67 9.82 -18.77
N LEU A 112 -11.11 9.22 -17.71
CA LEU A 112 -9.65 9.18 -17.51
C LEU A 112 -8.92 8.26 -18.46
N LEU A 113 -9.54 7.18 -18.89
CA LEU A 113 -8.88 6.17 -19.72
C LEU A 113 -8.19 6.77 -20.97
N PRO A 114 -8.92 7.52 -21.84
CA PRO A 114 -8.27 8.12 -23.02
C PRO A 114 -7.19 9.17 -22.65
N ILE A 115 -7.37 9.87 -21.55
CA ILE A 115 -6.38 10.85 -21.07
C ILE A 115 -5.09 10.14 -20.66
N LEU A 116 -5.21 9.04 -19.94
CA LEU A 116 -4.06 8.23 -19.51
C LEU A 116 -3.41 7.49 -20.68
N GLU A 117 -4.19 7.06 -21.67
CA GLU A 117 -3.65 6.48 -22.91
C GLU A 117 -2.79 7.49 -23.68
N ALA A 118 -3.20 8.77 -23.68
CA ALA A 118 -2.46 9.85 -24.35
C ALA A 118 -1.28 10.37 -23.52
N THR A 119 -1.15 9.97 -22.28
CA THR A 119 -0.09 10.40 -21.37
C THR A 119 1.15 9.54 -21.55
N ASP A 120 2.31 10.15 -21.76
CA ASP A 120 3.58 9.45 -21.90
C ASP A 120 4.37 9.40 -20.58
N ASP A 121 4.26 10.47 -19.77
CA ASP A 121 4.98 10.57 -18.51
C ASP A 121 4.20 9.87 -17.37
N TYR A 122 4.59 8.64 -17.09
CA TYR A 122 4.04 7.83 -16.01
C TYR A 122 4.85 7.91 -14.71
N SER A 123 5.65 8.97 -14.55
CA SER A 123 6.19 9.30 -13.23
C SER A 123 5.08 9.75 -12.29
N VAL A 124 5.32 9.68 -10.99
CA VAL A 124 4.35 10.16 -9.98
C VAL A 124 3.95 11.60 -10.27
N ASP A 125 4.92 12.49 -10.56
CA ASP A 125 4.66 13.90 -10.86
C ASP A 125 3.86 14.09 -12.14
N GLY A 126 4.21 13.36 -13.20
CA GLY A 126 3.50 13.43 -14.47
C GLY A 126 2.05 12.95 -14.35
N LEU A 127 1.82 11.85 -13.67
CA LEU A 127 0.47 11.33 -13.43
C LEU A 127 -0.33 12.26 -12.52
N HIS A 128 0.31 12.80 -11.49
CA HIS A 128 -0.31 13.78 -10.60
C HIS A 128 -0.84 14.97 -11.40
N ASP A 129 0.01 15.60 -12.20
CA ASP A 129 -0.37 16.79 -12.97
C ASP A 129 -1.51 16.49 -13.94
N THR A 130 -1.45 15.34 -14.63
CA THR A 130 -2.47 14.92 -15.59
C THR A 130 -3.82 14.69 -14.90
N VAL A 131 -3.84 13.94 -13.82
CA VAL A 131 -5.08 13.61 -13.12
C VAL A 131 -5.66 14.82 -12.41
N PHE A 132 -4.84 15.65 -11.79
CA PHE A 132 -5.33 16.87 -11.13
C PHE A 132 -5.83 17.91 -12.12
N GLU A 133 -5.28 17.98 -13.32
CA GLU A 133 -5.86 18.80 -14.39
C GLU A 133 -7.28 18.33 -14.75
N TYR A 134 -7.44 17.01 -14.88
CA TYR A 134 -8.76 16.40 -15.11
C TYR A 134 -9.73 16.74 -13.98
N ILE A 135 -9.32 16.60 -12.71
CA ILE A 135 -10.13 16.90 -11.53
C ILE A 135 -10.60 18.35 -11.57
N GLY A 136 -9.70 19.28 -11.89
CA GLY A 136 -10.02 20.71 -11.99
C GLY A 136 -11.03 21.00 -13.08
N LYS A 137 -10.87 20.41 -14.25
CA LYS A 137 -11.80 20.58 -15.38
C LYS A 137 -13.18 19.99 -15.12
N LYS A 138 -13.21 18.81 -14.50
CA LYS A 138 -14.48 18.16 -14.15
C LYS A 138 -15.18 18.85 -12.99
N GLY A 139 -14.43 19.50 -12.10
CA GLY A 139 -14.95 20.15 -10.91
C GLY A 139 -15.37 19.16 -9.82
N CYS A 140 -14.81 17.97 -9.82
CA CYS A 140 -15.06 16.99 -8.77
C CYS A 140 -14.04 17.12 -7.62
N LYS A 141 -14.30 16.43 -6.51
CA LYS A 141 -13.34 16.36 -5.41
C LYS A 141 -12.22 15.37 -5.72
N ASN A 142 -11.05 15.59 -5.12
CA ASN A 142 -9.86 14.75 -5.36
C ASN A 142 -10.17 13.27 -5.14
N GLY A 143 -10.81 12.93 -4.02
CA GLY A 143 -11.13 11.54 -3.70
C GLY A 143 -12.07 10.87 -4.69
N GLN A 144 -12.89 11.63 -5.38
CA GLN A 144 -13.81 11.10 -6.40
C GLN A 144 -13.09 10.57 -7.64
N ALA A 145 -11.87 11.03 -7.90
CA ALA A 145 -11.02 10.50 -8.96
C ALA A 145 -9.97 9.54 -8.40
N LEU A 146 -9.33 9.89 -7.29
CA LEU A 146 -8.22 9.11 -6.74
C LEU A 146 -8.66 7.77 -6.14
N TRP A 147 -9.82 7.70 -5.51
CA TRP A 147 -10.30 6.44 -4.96
C TRP A 147 -10.60 5.41 -6.06
N PRO A 148 -11.37 5.74 -7.11
CA PRO A 148 -11.60 4.78 -8.21
C PRO A 148 -10.30 4.37 -8.90
N LEU A 149 -9.40 5.31 -9.12
CA LEU A 149 -8.14 5.04 -9.81
C LEU A 149 -7.28 4.04 -9.00
N ARG A 150 -7.13 4.27 -7.71
CA ARG A 150 -6.37 3.37 -6.84
C ARG A 150 -7.04 2.00 -6.73
N THR A 151 -8.35 1.95 -6.65
CA THR A 151 -9.11 0.70 -6.61
C THR A 151 -8.89 -0.10 -7.90
N ALA A 152 -8.96 0.56 -9.05
CA ALA A 152 -8.80 -0.09 -10.35
C ALA A 152 -7.40 -0.70 -10.53
N VAL A 153 -6.35 -0.03 -10.08
CA VAL A 153 -4.97 -0.50 -10.28
C VAL A 153 -4.47 -1.46 -9.19
N SER A 154 -5.19 -1.57 -8.08
CA SER A 154 -4.77 -2.43 -6.96
C SER A 154 -5.74 -3.55 -6.61
N GLY A 155 -7.03 -3.35 -6.83
CA GLY A 155 -8.07 -4.26 -6.34
C GLY A 155 -8.10 -4.40 -4.82
N LYS A 156 -7.53 -3.43 -4.10
CA LYS A 156 -7.40 -3.44 -2.64
C LYS A 156 -8.03 -2.21 -2.04
N GLN A 157 -8.71 -2.39 -0.91
CA GLN A 157 -9.26 -1.28 -0.13
C GLN A 157 -8.15 -0.46 0.53
N MET A 158 -7.08 -1.12 0.96
CA MET A 158 -5.91 -0.49 1.55
C MET A 158 -4.66 -0.87 0.76
N THR A 159 -3.85 0.13 0.44
CA THR A 159 -2.61 -0.04 -0.31
C THR A 159 -1.46 0.66 0.41
N PRO A 160 -0.21 0.19 0.21
CA PRO A 160 0.96 0.82 0.85
C PRO A 160 1.30 2.20 0.29
N ALA A 161 0.74 2.57 -0.88
CA ALA A 161 0.96 3.87 -1.52
C ALA A 161 -0.28 4.27 -2.31
N GLY A 162 -0.28 5.48 -2.86
CA GLY A 162 -1.37 5.99 -3.69
C GLY A 162 -1.34 5.44 -5.12
N ALA A 163 -2.35 5.81 -5.90
CA ALA A 163 -2.51 5.34 -7.27
C ALA A 163 -1.30 5.66 -8.15
N PHE A 164 -0.74 6.86 -8.04
CA PHE A 164 0.35 7.29 -8.92
C PHE A 164 1.63 6.50 -8.68
N GLU A 165 1.96 6.24 -7.42
CA GLU A 165 3.13 5.42 -7.05
C GLU A 165 2.98 4.00 -7.58
N ILE A 166 1.78 3.42 -7.48
CA ILE A 166 1.49 2.09 -8.00
C ILE A 166 1.63 2.09 -9.53
N MET A 167 1.03 3.06 -10.21
CA MET A 167 1.07 3.17 -11.68
C MET A 167 2.48 3.37 -12.21
N GLU A 168 3.30 4.15 -11.51
CA GLU A 168 4.71 4.34 -11.88
C GLU A 168 5.46 3.01 -11.87
N VAL A 169 5.22 2.18 -10.86
CA VAL A 169 5.89 0.88 -10.72
C VAL A 169 5.40 -0.13 -11.76
N ILE A 170 4.10 -0.27 -11.95
CA ILE A 170 3.56 -1.26 -12.89
C ILE A 170 3.65 -0.80 -14.34
N GLY A 171 3.78 0.49 -14.59
CA GLY A 171 3.92 1.07 -15.92
C GLY A 171 2.62 1.29 -16.65
N LYS A 172 2.72 1.96 -17.79
CA LYS A 172 1.55 2.39 -18.59
C LYS A 172 0.73 1.23 -19.10
N GLU A 173 1.36 0.23 -19.68
CA GLU A 173 0.66 -0.92 -20.29
C GLU A 173 -0.21 -1.63 -19.26
N GLU A 174 0.37 -2.01 -18.14
CA GLU A 174 -0.33 -2.72 -17.06
C GLU A 174 -1.39 -1.82 -16.40
N SER A 175 -1.11 -0.53 -16.25
CA SER A 175 -2.06 0.41 -15.64
C SER A 175 -3.35 0.56 -16.44
N LEU A 176 -3.28 0.41 -17.78
CA LEU A 176 -4.43 0.59 -18.68
C LEU A 176 -5.21 -0.71 -18.92
N GLU A 177 -4.66 -1.86 -18.57
CA GLU A 177 -5.27 -3.16 -18.72
C GLU A 177 -6.42 -3.40 -17.71
#